data_1132a2be8b5d5eebf86ff45cacd55834
#
_entry.id   1132a2be8b5d5eebf86ff45cacd55834
#
_cell.length_a   1.000
_cell.length_b   1.000
_cell.length_c   1.000
_cell.angle_alpha   90.00
_cell.angle_beta   90.00
_cell.angle_gamma   90.00
#
_symmetry.space_group_name_H-M   'P 1'
#
loop_
_entity.id
_entity.type
_entity.pdbx_description
1 polymer ?
#
loop_
_entity_poly.entity_id
_entity_poly.type
_entity_poly.pdbx_seq_one_letter_code
_entity_poly.pdbx_strand_id
1 'polypeptide(L)'
;WVVTIPDVFGSGRNPASPYTRGWKSKYENNLNLSGRFTYKMDYLLKGLSLRGALSYKSYSTETKTYNDRGITYDLRRAGDELIFVPSTDPGKLTYQGTNSRNIRIYSEIGAEYTGKFGEHTVTGLVLYNQGKYYNPTLKYNIPNGYQGLVGRVTYNYGNRYLAEVNVGYNGTENFAPGKRFGWFPAAFFGGG
;
A
#
# COMPACT_ATOMS: atom_id res chain seq x y z
N TRP A 1 26.86 -9.44 -33.95
CA TRP A 1 27.52 -10.76 -33.99
C TRP A 1 28.12 -11.01 -32.60
N VAL A 2 27.62 -12.00 -31.87
CA VAL A 2 28.12 -12.40 -30.55
C VAL A 2 28.85 -13.72 -30.72
N VAL A 3 30.16 -13.68 -30.59
CA VAL A 3 31.00 -14.90 -30.67
C VAL A 3 31.23 -15.40 -29.26
N THR A 4 30.87 -16.63 -28.99
CA THR A 4 31.27 -17.37 -27.78
C THR A 4 32.49 -18.20 -28.12
N ILE A 5 33.61 -17.95 -27.45
CA ILE A 5 34.79 -18.80 -27.51
C ILE A 5 34.60 -19.87 -26.43
N PRO A 6 34.52 -21.14 -26.78
CA PRO A 6 34.47 -22.21 -25.78
C PRO A 6 35.78 -22.19 -25.00
N ASP A 7 35.68 -21.97 -23.71
CA ASP A 7 36.83 -22.04 -22.83
C ASP A 7 37.08 -23.48 -22.41
N VAL A 8 38.35 -23.85 -22.28
CA VAL A 8 38.79 -25.19 -21.89
C VAL A 8 38.28 -25.59 -20.50
N PHE A 9 37.77 -24.62 -19.70
CA PHE A 9 37.33 -24.79 -18.31
C PHE A 9 35.85 -24.52 -18.06
N GLY A 10 35.02 -24.40 -19.07
CA GLY A 10 33.59 -24.20 -18.91
C GLY A 10 32.96 -23.36 -20.02
N SER A 11 31.65 -23.27 -20.05
CA SER A 11 30.92 -22.48 -21.03
C SER A 11 31.27 -20.99 -20.86
N GLY A 12 32.24 -20.49 -21.63
CA GLY A 12 32.60 -19.10 -21.70
C GLY A 12 31.38 -18.22 -22.07
N ARG A 13 30.89 -17.46 -21.16
CA ARG A 13 29.81 -16.51 -21.43
C ARG A 13 30.40 -15.22 -21.97
N ASN A 14 30.03 -14.86 -23.18
CA ASN A 14 30.42 -13.56 -23.71
C ASN A 14 29.84 -12.44 -22.83
N PRO A 15 30.65 -11.52 -22.29
CA PRO A 15 30.16 -10.41 -21.45
C PRO A 15 29.15 -9.49 -22.15
N ALA A 16 29.16 -9.41 -23.49
CA ALA A 16 28.21 -8.64 -24.28
C ALA A 16 26.85 -9.36 -24.45
N SER A 17 26.77 -10.67 -24.16
CA SER A 17 25.55 -11.48 -24.29
C SER A 17 24.35 -10.94 -23.54
N PRO A 18 24.44 -10.34 -22.32
CA PRO A 18 23.30 -9.75 -21.66
C PRO A 18 22.62 -8.62 -22.42
N TYR A 19 23.38 -7.85 -23.19
CA TYR A 19 22.85 -6.71 -23.96
C TYR A 19 22.07 -7.12 -25.21
N THR A 20 22.15 -8.37 -25.63
CA THR A 20 21.48 -8.89 -26.83
C THR A 20 20.32 -9.82 -26.51
N ARG A 21 20.05 -10.11 -25.21
CA ARG A 21 19.07 -11.13 -24.80
C ARG A 21 17.68 -10.59 -24.46
N GLY A 22 17.40 -9.34 -24.80
CA GLY A 22 16.14 -8.71 -24.53
C GLY A 22 16.24 -7.61 -23.46
N TRP A 23 15.10 -7.11 -23.03
CA TRP A 23 15.03 -6.01 -22.06
C TRP A 23 13.85 -6.17 -21.10
N LYS A 24 13.95 -5.50 -19.97
CA LYS A 24 12.89 -5.44 -18.96
C LYS A 24 12.56 -3.97 -18.69
N SER A 25 11.27 -3.64 -18.83
CA SER A 25 10.73 -2.34 -18.47
C SER A 25 9.83 -2.49 -17.24
N LYS A 26 10.02 -1.62 -16.25
CA LYS A 26 9.21 -1.56 -15.04
C LYS A 26 8.61 -0.16 -14.91
N TYR A 27 7.29 -0.09 -14.84
CA TYR A 27 6.54 1.13 -14.62
C TYR A 27 5.90 1.08 -13.23
N GLU A 28 6.10 2.11 -12.44
CA GLU A 28 5.52 2.23 -11.10
C GLU A 28 4.70 3.52 -11.05
N ASN A 29 3.44 3.38 -10.67
CA ASN A 29 2.54 4.50 -10.48
C ASN A 29 2.07 4.53 -9.03
N ASN A 30 2.20 5.68 -8.38
CA ASN A 30 1.75 5.91 -7.01
C ASN A 30 0.80 7.11 -7.01
N LEU A 31 -0.47 6.85 -6.75
CA LEU A 31 -1.50 7.88 -6.65
C LEU A 31 -1.97 7.97 -5.20
N ASN A 32 -1.85 9.15 -4.60
CA ASN A 32 -2.35 9.45 -3.27
C ASN A 32 -3.29 10.64 -3.35
N LEU A 33 -4.56 10.40 -3.03
CA LEU A 33 -5.59 11.44 -2.94
C LEU A 33 -6.11 11.46 -1.52
N SER A 34 -6.20 12.64 -0.91
CA SER A 34 -6.81 12.79 0.41
C SER A 34 -7.56 14.11 0.47
N GLY A 35 -8.74 14.06 1.08
CA GLY A 35 -9.57 15.22 1.37
C GLY A 35 -10.01 15.18 2.82
N ARG A 36 -10.07 16.35 3.44
CA ARG A 36 -10.64 16.55 4.77
C ARG A 36 -11.59 17.72 4.72
N PHE A 37 -12.68 17.62 5.47
CA PHE A 37 -13.57 18.74 5.68
C PHE A 37 -13.90 18.88 7.16
N THR A 38 -14.16 20.11 7.57
CA THR A 38 -14.71 20.46 8.87
C THR A 38 -15.80 21.46 8.66
N TYR A 39 -16.99 21.15 9.14
CA TYR A 39 -18.16 22.00 9.06
C TYR A 39 -18.61 22.43 10.46
N LYS A 40 -18.55 23.73 10.75
CA LYS A 40 -19.01 24.28 12.04
C LYS A 40 -20.52 24.37 12.04
N MET A 41 -21.15 23.80 13.04
CA MET A 41 -22.60 23.76 13.22
C MET A 41 -23.06 24.62 14.40
N ASP A 42 -22.42 25.78 14.60
CA ASP A 42 -22.71 26.72 15.70
C ASP A 42 -24.16 27.23 15.70
N TYR A 43 -24.82 27.13 14.53
CA TYR A 43 -26.25 27.50 14.38
C TYR A 43 -27.19 26.49 15.08
N LEU A 44 -26.76 25.21 15.20
CA LEU A 44 -27.51 24.16 15.88
C LEU A 44 -27.12 24.11 17.38
N LEU A 45 -25.80 24.07 17.62
CA LEU A 45 -25.25 24.06 18.97
C LEU A 45 -23.87 24.71 18.93
N LYS A 46 -23.70 25.78 19.72
CA LYS A 46 -22.43 26.50 19.79
C LYS A 46 -21.30 25.60 20.26
N GLY A 47 -20.26 25.49 19.43
CA GLY A 47 -19.11 24.63 19.67
C GLY A 47 -19.24 23.19 19.06
N LEU A 48 -20.32 22.95 18.31
CA LEU A 48 -20.49 21.68 17.55
C LEU A 48 -19.82 21.79 16.18
N SER A 49 -19.08 20.77 15.80
CA SER A 49 -18.50 20.63 14.47
C SER A 49 -18.63 19.20 13.93
N LEU A 50 -18.88 19.08 12.63
CA LEU A 50 -18.82 17.84 11.87
C LEU A 50 -17.51 17.81 11.14
N ARG A 51 -16.81 16.67 11.17
CA ARG A 51 -15.57 16.47 10.44
C ARG A 51 -15.61 15.18 9.66
N GLY A 52 -14.92 15.16 8.51
CA GLY A 52 -14.74 13.95 7.74
C GLY A 52 -13.44 13.96 6.98
N ALA A 53 -12.95 12.77 6.66
CA ALA A 53 -11.82 12.59 5.81
C ALA A 53 -12.01 11.39 4.89
N LEU A 54 -11.47 11.51 3.68
CA LEU A 54 -11.40 10.45 2.69
C LEU A 54 -9.97 10.38 2.18
N SER A 55 -9.41 9.17 2.12
CA SER A 55 -8.09 8.92 1.54
C SER A 55 -8.16 7.74 0.60
N TYR A 56 -7.65 7.93 -0.60
CA TYR A 56 -7.47 6.90 -1.61
C TYR A 56 -5.99 6.81 -1.97
N LYS A 57 -5.41 5.62 -1.84
CA LYS A 57 -4.03 5.34 -2.25
C LYS A 57 -4.03 4.17 -3.21
N SER A 58 -3.40 4.34 -4.35
CA SER A 58 -3.22 3.29 -5.35
C SER A 58 -1.75 3.21 -5.72
N TYR A 59 -1.17 2.03 -5.57
CA TYR A 59 0.16 1.71 -6.05
C TYR A 59 0.05 0.60 -7.08
N SER A 60 0.51 0.85 -8.30
CA SER A 60 0.52 -0.13 -9.36
C SER A 60 1.91 -0.29 -9.96
N THR A 61 2.29 -1.52 -10.22
CA THR A 61 3.53 -1.89 -10.89
C THR A 61 3.20 -2.72 -12.12
N GLU A 62 3.67 -2.29 -13.27
CA GLU A 62 3.62 -3.04 -14.52
C GLU A 62 5.06 -3.40 -14.92
N THR A 63 5.33 -4.67 -15.08
CA THR A 63 6.62 -5.17 -15.54
C THR A 63 6.44 -5.87 -16.88
N LYS A 64 7.16 -5.41 -17.88
CA LYS A 64 7.22 -6.00 -19.23
C LYS A 64 8.61 -6.59 -19.43
N THR A 65 8.69 -7.88 -19.66
CA THR A 65 9.94 -8.58 -19.94
C THR A 65 9.88 -9.13 -21.35
N TYR A 66 10.84 -8.74 -22.15
CA TYR A 66 11.05 -9.23 -23.50
C TYR A 66 12.34 -10.03 -23.49
N ASN A 67 12.25 -11.30 -23.81
CA ASN A 67 13.41 -12.17 -23.91
C ASN A 67 13.65 -12.50 -25.38
N ASP A 68 14.84 -12.20 -25.84
CA ASP A 68 15.33 -12.58 -27.15
C ASP A 68 16.45 -13.61 -26.99
N ARG A 69 16.40 -14.66 -27.77
CA ARG A 69 17.45 -15.66 -27.84
C ARG A 69 18.20 -15.48 -29.14
N GLY A 70 19.22 -14.62 -29.12
CA GLY A 70 20.08 -14.40 -30.27
C GLY A 70 20.82 -15.66 -30.67
N ILE A 71 21.23 -15.72 -31.94
CA ILE A 71 22.09 -16.78 -32.44
C ILE A 71 23.47 -16.61 -31.80
N THR A 72 24.00 -17.68 -31.22
CA THR A 72 25.39 -17.79 -30.80
C THR A 72 26.17 -18.64 -31.77
N TYR A 73 27.41 -18.27 -32.00
CA TYR A 73 28.30 -18.97 -32.95
C TYR A 73 29.51 -19.50 -32.19
N ASP A 74 29.84 -20.77 -32.45
CA ASP A 74 31.10 -21.36 -32.01
C ASP A 74 32.16 -21.11 -33.09
N LEU A 75 33.35 -20.69 -32.67
CA LEU A 75 34.49 -20.57 -33.54
C LEU A 75 35.17 -21.95 -33.65
N ARG A 76 35.22 -22.50 -34.85
CA ARG A 76 35.86 -23.79 -35.10
C ARG A 76 36.96 -23.64 -36.15
N ARG A 77 38.00 -24.43 -36.03
CA ARG A 77 39.08 -24.51 -37.00
C ARG A 77 38.77 -25.61 -38.03
N ALA A 78 38.73 -25.25 -39.28
CA ALA A 78 38.59 -26.18 -40.39
C ALA A 78 39.84 -26.07 -41.31
N GLY A 79 40.84 -26.90 -41.06
CA GLY A 79 42.17 -26.77 -41.70
C GLY A 79 42.88 -25.53 -41.14
N ASP A 80 43.29 -24.61 -42.04
CA ASP A 80 43.87 -23.32 -41.64
C ASP A 80 42.88 -22.17 -41.54
N GLU A 81 41.59 -22.41 -41.82
CA GLU A 81 40.55 -21.38 -41.72
C GLU A 81 39.74 -21.48 -40.43
N LEU A 82 39.35 -20.32 -39.89
CA LEU A 82 38.42 -20.18 -38.77
C LEU A 82 37.01 -19.98 -39.31
N ILE A 83 36.10 -20.89 -38.96
CA ILE A 83 34.69 -20.83 -39.37
C ILE A 83 33.78 -20.61 -38.17
N PHE A 84 32.73 -19.79 -38.37
CA PHE A 84 31.67 -19.57 -37.37
C PHE A 84 30.55 -20.58 -37.63
N VAL A 85 30.33 -21.47 -36.67
CA VAL A 85 29.25 -22.46 -36.73
C VAL A 85 28.17 -22.05 -35.78
N PRO A 86 26.88 -21.89 -36.18
CA PRO A 86 25.79 -21.62 -35.27
C PRO A 86 25.72 -22.71 -34.20
N SER A 87 25.75 -22.31 -32.93
CA SER A 87 25.66 -23.21 -31.79
C SER A 87 24.28 -23.24 -31.15
N THR A 88 23.46 -22.23 -31.43
CA THR A 88 22.07 -22.18 -30.97
C THR A 88 21.16 -21.69 -32.08
N ASP A 89 19.95 -22.26 -32.15
CA ASP A 89 18.92 -21.74 -33.03
C ASP A 89 18.39 -20.38 -32.49
N PRO A 90 18.07 -19.44 -33.40
CA PRO A 90 17.43 -18.19 -33.00
C PRO A 90 16.09 -18.51 -32.35
N GLY A 91 15.91 -18.09 -31.10
CA GLY A 91 14.62 -18.14 -30.43
C GLY A 91 13.69 -17.04 -30.95
N LYS A 92 12.38 -17.28 -30.86
CA LYS A 92 11.41 -16.21 -31.09
C LYS A 92 11.43 -15.27 -29.89
N LEU A 93 11.27 -13.97 -30.15
CA LEU A 93 11.04 -12.97 -29.11
C LEU A 93 9.86 -13.39 -28.24
N THR A 94 10.06 -13.53 -26.94
CA THR A 94 9.00 -13.88 -26.00
C THR A 94 8.69 -12.69 -25.14
N TYR A 95 7.40 -12.50 -24.85
CA TYR A 95 6.89 -11.44 -24.00
C TYR A 95 6.24 -12.03 -22.74
N GLN A 96 6.58 -11.47 -21.61
CA GLN A 96 5.92 -11.76 -20.33
C GLN A 96 5.57 -10.45 -19.63
N GLY A 97 4.28 -10.24 -19.36
CA GLY A 97 3.76 -9.12 -18.59
C GLY A 97 3.34 -9.56 -17.19
N THR A 98 3.67 -8.76 -16.20
CA THR A 98 3.20 -8.93 -14.82
C THR A 98 2.67 -7.60 -14.30
N ASN A 99 1.42 -7.61 -13.81
CA ASN A 99 0.77 -6.46 -13.22
C ASN A 99 0.46 -6.73 -11.77
N SER A 100 0.73 -5.73 -10.92
CA SER A 100 0.35 -5.74 -9.51
C SER A 100 -0.27 -4.39 -9.16
N ARG A 101 -1.37 -4.41 -8.41
CA ARG A 101 -2.05 -3.20 -7.99
C ARG A 101 -2.54 -3.32 -6.55
N ASN A 102 -2.06 -2.45 -5.67
CA ASN A 102 -2.50 -2.32 -4.29
C ASN A 102 -3.37 -1.07 -4.17
N ILE A 103 -4.52 -1.19 -3.51
CA ILE A 103 -5.43 -0.08 -3.26
C ILE A 103 -5.73 -0.03 -1.77
N ARG A 104 -5.65 1.18 -1.19
CA ARG A 104 -6.12 1.47 0.17
C ARG A 104 -7.14 2.60 0.11
N ILE A 105 -8.28 2.35 0.72
CA ILE A 105 -9.34 3.34 0.90
C ILE A 105 -9.54 3.52 2.39
N TYR A 106 -9.55 4.75 2.85
CA TYR A 106 -9.87 5.11 4.21
C TYR A 106 -10.93 6.20 4.21
N SER A 107 -11.92 6.07 5.07
CA SER A 107 -12.93 7.10 5.30
C SER A 107 -13.22 7.23 6.77
N GLU A 108 -13.46 8.46 7.20
CA GLU A 108 -13.94 8.78 8.55
C GLU A 108 -14.99 9.87 8.50
N ILE A 109 -15.91 9.82 9.45
CA ILE A 109 -16.86 10.85 9.73
C ILE A 109 -17.07 10.94 11.25
N GLY A 110 -17.12 12.14 11.78
CA GLY A 110 -17.30 12.33 13.22
C GLY A 110 -17.88 13.69 13.57
N ALA A 111 -18.45 13.75 14.75
CA ALA A 111 -18.93 14.96 15.36
C ALA A 111 -18.11 15.27 16.62
N GLU A 112 -17.76 16.52 16.79
CA GLU A 112 -17.03 17.02 17.93
C GLU A 112 -17.78 18.22 18.52
N TYR A 113 -17.93 18.20 19.82
CA TYR A 113 -18.54 19.30 20.59
C TYR A 113 -17.55 19.79 21.63
N THR A 114 -17.41 21.11 21.74
CA THR A 114 -16.67 21.76 22.84
C THR A 114 -17.52 22.85 23.46
N GLY A 115 -17.92 22.61 24.70
CA GLY A 115 -18.66 23.56 25.51
C GLY A 115 -17.81 24.14 26.64
N LYS A 116 -17.91 25.46 26.85
CA LYS A 116 -17.28 26.16 27.97
C LYS A 116 -18.37 26.77 28.88
N PHE A 117 -18.33 26.40 30.14
CA PHE A 117 -19.31 26.85 31.16
C PHE A 117 -18.54 27.38 32.39
N GLY A 118 -18.18 28.66 32.33
CA GLY A 118 -17.30 29.25 33.35
C GLY A 118 -15.90 28.60 33.29
N GLU A 119 -15.47 28.04 34.41
CA GLU A 119 -14.18 27.31 34.50
C GLU A 119 -14.26 25.87 33.99
N HIS A 120 -15.42 25.38 33.62
CA HIS A 120 -15.65 24.05 33.14
C HIS A 120 -15.55 23.98 31.60
N THR A 121 -14.74 23.10 31.06
CA THR A 121 -14.68 22.83 29.63
C THR A 121 -14.99 21.34 29.42
N VAL A 122 -15.96 21.04 28.56
CA VAL A 122 -16.34 19.67 28.18
C VAL A 122 -16.12 19.54 26.69
N THR A 123 -15.37 18.50 26.27
CA THR A 123 -15.25 18.13 24.87
C THR A 123 -15.75 16.71 24.67
N GLY A 124 -16.63 16.53 23.72
CA GLY A 124 -17.15 15.23 23.31
C GLY A 124 -16.77 14.96 21.84
N LEU A 125 -16.37 13.75 21.53
CA LEU A 125 -16.08 13.29 20.18
C LEU A 125 -16.76 11.95 19.95
N VAL A 126 -17.47 11.82 18.83
CA VAL A 126 -17.90 10.53 18.27
C VAL A 126 -17.36 10.44 16.86
N LEU A 127 -16.64 9.37 16.55
CA LEU A 127 -15.98 9.16 15.27
C LEU A 127 -16.26 7.75 14.77
N TYR A 128 -16.76 7.62 13.55
CA TYR A 128 -16.79 6.37 12.81
C TYR A 128 -15.70 6.38 11.74
N ASN A 129 -14.95 5.29 11.63
CA ASN A 129 -13.95 5.11 10.60
C ASN A 129 -14.04 3.72 9.96
N GLN A 130 -13.62 3.64 8.71
CA GLN A 130 -13.44 2.39 8.00
C GLN A 130 -12.26 2.45 7.04
N GLY A 131 -11.61 1.31 6.86
CA GLY A 131 -10.53 1.16 5.90
C GLY A 131 -10.67 -0.14 5.14
N LYS A 132 -10.31 -0.12 3.85
CA LYS A 132 -10.21 -1.30 2.99
C LYS A 132 -8.86 -1.34 2.31
N TYR A 133 -8.30 -2.54 2.22
CA TYR A 133 -7.04 -2.80 1.56
C TYR A 133 -7.19 -3.94 0.56
N TYR A 134 -6.93 -3.64 -0.69
CA TYR A 134 -6.93 -4.58 -1.80
C TYR A 134 -5.49 -4.88 -2.19
N ASN A 135 -5.15 -6.16 -2.25
CA ASN A 135 -3.85 -6.63 -2.71
C ASN A 135 -4.08 -7.87 -3.58
N PRO A 136 -3.57 -7.93 -4.82
CA PRO A 136 -3.75 -9.08 -5.71
C PRO A 136 -3.10 -10.36 -5.20
N THR A 137 -2.18 -10.29 -4.23
CA THR A 137 -1.55 -11.46 -3.60
C THR A 137 -2.38 -12.05 -2.46
N LEU A 138 -3.49 -11.40 -2.07
CA LEU A 138 -4.38 -11.93 -1.05
C LEU A 138 -5.06 -13.21 -1.52
N LYS A 139 -5.09 -14.20 -0.63
CA LYS A 139 -5.79 -15.44 -0.89
C LYS A 139 -7.27 -15.14 -1.17
N TYR A 140 -7.80 -15.70 -2.26
CA TYR A 140 -9.17 -15.48 -2.73
C TYR A 140 -9.52 -14.06 -3.21
N ASN A 141 -8.55 -13.16 -3.36
CA ASN A 141 -8.78 -11.78 -3.81
C ASN A 141 -9.84 -11.02 -2.98
N ILE A 142 -9.95 -11.37 -1.70
CA ILE A 142 -10.85 -10.69 -0.76
C ILE A 142 -10.12 -9.53 -0.11
N PRO A 143 -10.67 -8.31 -0.15
CA PRO A 143 -10.04 -7.16 0.49
C PRO A 143 -10.04 -7.31 2.00
N ASN A 144 -8.95 -6.90 2.64
CA ASN A 144 -8.93 -6.73 4.09
C ASN A 144 -9.58 -5.40 4.47
N GLY A 145 -10.43 -5.40 5.49
CA GLY A 145 -11.09 -4.22 5.99
C GLY A 145 -11.13 -4.18 7.52
N TYR A 146 -11.26 -2.99 8.00
CA TYR A 146 -11.56 -2.73 9.40
C TYR A 146 -12.57 -1.59 9.49
N GLN A 147 -13.29 -1.55 10.58
CA GLN A 147 -14.17 -0.45 10.94
C GLN A 147 -14.17 -0.24 12.44
N GLY A 148 -14.39 1.00 12.83
CA GLY A 148 -14.35 1.37 14.22
C GLY A 148 -15.28 2.53 14.53
N LEU A 149 -15.85 2.48 15.73
CA LEU A 149 -16.57 3.57 16.35
C LEU A 149 -15.77 3.98 17.59
N VAL A 150 -15.46 5.27 17.70
CA VAL A 150 -14.71 5.84 18.83
C VAL A 150 -15.57 6.91 19.49
N GLY A 151 -15.73 6.81 20.80
CA GLY A 151 -16.29 7.84 21.65
C GLY A 151 -15.22 8.36 22.61
N ARG A 152 -15.11 9.68 22.77
CA ARG A 152 -14.22 10.32 23.72
C ARG A 152 -14.94 11.46 24.39
N VAL A 153 -14.81 11.56 25.71
CA VAL A 153 -15.25 12.71 26.49
C VAL A 153 -14.09 13.19 27.34
N THR A 154 -13.77 14.47 27.24
CA THR A 154 -12.81 15.13 28.11
C THR A 154 -13.50 16.19 28.90
N TYR A 155 -13.12 16.30 30.19
CA TYR A 155 -13.57 17.31 31.11
C TYR A 155 -12.34 17.99 31.71
N ASN A 156 -12.37 19.34 31.70
CA ASN A 156 -11.33 20.17 32.27
C ASN A 156 -11.99 21.22 33.21
N TYR A 157 -11.48 21.31 34.43
CA TYR A 157 -11.89 22.29 35.41
C TYR A 157 -10.73 23.22 35.76
N GLY A 158 -10.86 24.50 35.41
CA GLY A 158 -9.91 25.55 35.75
C GLY A 158 -8.48 25.30 35.33
N ASN A 159 -8.23 24.44 34.33
CA ASN A 159 -6.91 23.91 33.91
C ASN A 159 -6.13 23.21 35.05
N ARG A 160 -6.81 22.84 36.13
CA ARG A 160 -6.20 22.12 37.26
C ARG A 160 -6.56 20.64 37.29
N TYR A 161 -7.78 20.31 36.90
CA TYR A 161 -8.26 18.93 36.91
C TYR A 161 -8.71 18.53 35.53
N LEU A 162 -8.17 17.38 35.05
CA LEU A 162 -8.50 16.81 33.75
C LEU A 162 -9.02 15.38 33.97
N ALA A 163 -10.13 15.05 33.34
CA ALA A 163 -10.63 13.70 33.25
C ALA A 163 -10.92 13.39 31.79
N GLU A 164 -10.55 12.20 31.33
CA GLU A 164 -10.80 11.73 29.97
C GLU A 164 -11.29 10.29 30.01
N VAL A 165 -12.32 10.01 29.23
CA VAL A 165 -12.85 8.67 29.00
C VAL A 165 -12.90 8.42 27.50
N ASN A 166 -12.29 7.32 27.05
CA ASN A 166 -12.29 6.86 25.68
C ASN A 166 -12.93 5.49 25.61
N VAL A 167 -13.75 5.27 24.59
CA VAL A 167 -14.33 3.96 24.28
C VAL A 167 -14.17 3.70 22.79
N GLY A 168 -13.49 2.63 22.43
CA GLY A 168 -13.39 2.14 21.06
C GLY A 168 -14.21 0.88 20.89
N TYR A 169 -14.96 0.78 19.79
CA TYR A 169 -15.61 -0.44 19.33
C TYR A 169 -15.11 -0.75 17.93
N ASN A 170 -14.10 -1.61 17.83
CA ASN A 170 -13.35 -1.85 16.61
C ASN A 170 -13.51 -3.28 16.15
N GLY A 171 -13.57 -3.45 14.82
CA GLY A 171 -13.70 -4.75 14.20
C GLY A 171 -12.92 -4.89 12.90
N THR A 172 -12.58 -6.14 12.60
CA THR A 172 -11.90 -6.53 11.35
C THR A 172 -12.44 -7.89 10.88
N GLU A 173 -12.49 -8.08 9.56
CA GLU A 173 -12.89 -9.35 8.97
C GLU A 173 -11.89 -10.50 9.18
N ASN A 174 -10.70 -10.21 9.69
CA ASN A 174 -9.71 -11.25 10.00
C ASN A 174 -10.16 -12.24 11.07
N PHE A 175 -11.22 -11.89 11.82
CA PHE A 175 -11.82 -12.77 12.82
C PHE A 175 -13.10 -13.43 12.33
N ALA A 176 -13.42 -14.59 12.90
CA ALA A 176 -14.62 -15.34 12.58
C ALA A 176 -15.89 -14.51 12.79
N PRO A 177 -16.97 -14.75 12.02
CA PRO A 177 -18.27 -14.13 12.25
C PRO A 177 -18.70 -14.25 13.73
N GLY A 178 -19.22 -13.17 14.30
CA GLY A 178 -19.61 -13.11 15.72
C GLY A 178 -18.48 -12.76 16.69
N LYS A 179 -17.19 -12.79 16.25
CA LYS A 179 -16.02 -12.43 17.08
C LYS A 179 -15.18 -11.31 16.46
N ARG A 180 -15.75 -10.57 15.51
CA ARG A 180 -15.05 -9.55 14.72
C ARG A 180 -14.83 -8.24 15.45
N PHE A 181 -15.67 -7.96 16.46
CA PHE A 181 -15.69 -6.69 17.16
C PHE A 181 -15.30 -6.84 18.63
N GLY A 182 -14.56 -5.87 19.14
CA GLY A 182 -14.18 -5.78 20.54
C GLY A 182 -14.35 -4.38 21.09
N TRP A 183 -14.59 -4.29 22.41
CA TRP A 183 -14.64 -3.06 23.16
C TRP A 183 -13.28 -2.74 23.78
N PHE A 184 -12.85 -1.48 23.69
CA PHE A 184 -11.56 -1.02 24.18
C PHE A 184 -11.77 0.28 25.00
N PRO A 185 -12.18 0.16 26.27
CA PRO A 185 -12.31 1.32 27.14
C PRO A 185 -10.95 1.76 27.67
N ALA A 186 -10.78 3.09 27.85
CA ALA A 186 -9.65 3.69 28.54
C ALA A 186 -10.13 4.90 29.30
N ALA A 187 -9.58 5.13 30.48
CA ALA A 187 -9.85 6.30 31.30
C ALA A 187 -8.55 6.91 31.82
N PHE A 188 -8.50 8.23 31.89
CA PHE A 188 -7.39 8.99 32.41
C PHE A 188 -7.92 10.05 33.37
N PHE A 189 -7.17 10.29 34.45
CA PHE A 189 -7.43 11.33 35.41
C PHE A 189 -6.11 12.03 35.78
N GLY A 190 -6.11 13.37 35.75
CA GLY A 190 -4.93 14.19 36.08
C GLY A 190 -5.33 15.43 36.84
N GLY A 191 -4.44 15.89 37.70
CA GLY A 191 -4.60 17.15 38.45
C GLY A 191 -3.24 17.68 38.88
N GLY A 192 -3.11 19.01 38.91
CA GLY A 192 -1.90 19.71 39.31
C GLY A 192 -2.21 21.08 39.96
#